data_d71ff2edccd50439adc25559e22a8f0a
#
_entry.id   d71ff2edccd50439adc25559e22a8f0a
#
_cell.length_a   1.000
_cell.length_b   1.000
_cell.length_c   1.000
_cell.angle_alpha   90.00
_cell.angle_beta   90.00
_cell.angle_gamma   90.00
#
_symmetry.space_group_name_H-M   'P 1'
#
loop_
_entity.id
_entity.type
_entity.pdbx_description
1 polymer ?
#
loop_
_entity_poly.entity_id
_entity_poly.type
_entity_poly.pdbx_seq_one_letter_code
_entity_poly.pdbx_strand_id
1 'polypeptide(L)'
;MEGKKFNTVTKVTTVNSNQSVLLTDQNGNVTTIGMDALKADLSLGQHAWCGRVWNTANGTPKAATTIGSLEILRELPYALGLGAYLVQNDHSRKKLDSKDHHKYATGAAAKLDGTEGHYQWGWGRKFYIVIKEVGGLHYEQIGLKPIPGEFNYEIPIASMSAAGFATIERSTGRMVSYLNTSTNYRGGNNDATLDSKNSTLLGKPATNMTSEAFRAAARKNGKGWLSTSMRHTAVISILFSVIFGTHYVQNTYNANKDANGLYQGGLGMGTTTMPNWDTYNSYKPILPMSAGTELGDACGEGTYAVKDDAGKTVYTAKIPCFFGLKHPFGNLWRLMDDEQCRVNADNSMTHLVAPSIYGTWTLGSATGMKAMSKSPGKGEGFITRLSLDNLENFPTAIGGTESTYWTSYFWNSVEGTSGFRVCRRGGSAYDGGLCGLSSLYVNNGVGDAHARVGAALCEAASEWSLDPVYYEAA
;
A
#
# COMPACT_ATOMS: atom_id res chain seq x y z
N MET A 1 -0.21 42.59 -2.40
CA MET A 1 -1.54 42.24 -1.84
C MET A 1 -1.46 42.47 -0.33
N GLU A 2 -2.20 43.45 0.18
CA GLU A 2 -2.18 43.79 1.60
C GLU A 2 -2.80 42.65 2.43
N GLY A 3 -2.12 42.25 3.49
CA GLY A 3 -2.58 41.22 4.39
C GLY A 3 -3.85 41.65 5.13
N LYS A 4 -4.87 40.83 5.08
CA LYS A 4 -6.14 41.04 5.82
C LYS A 4 -5.84 40.97 7.33
N LYS A 5 -6.08 42.06 8.06
CA LYS A 5 -6.05 42.09 9.53
C LYS A 5 -7.31 41.39 10.07
N PHE A 6 -7.11 40.32 10.83
CA PHE A 6 -8.17 39.73 11.65
C PHE A 6 -8.36 40.60 12.91
N ASN A 7 -9.54 41.20 13.08
CA ASN A 7 -9.89 41.91 14.30
C ASN A 7 -10.29 40.90 15.38
N THR A 8 -9.48 40.86 16.44
CA THR A 8 -9.69 40.20 17.74
C THR A 8 -10.34 38.82 17.75
N VAL A 9 -9.51 37.79 17.68
CA VAL A 9 -9.94 36.46 18.09
C VAL A 9 -9.76 36.32 19.59
N THR A 10 -10.83 36.04 20.33
CA THR A 10 -10.76 35.67 21.74
C THR A 10 -9.90 34.39 21.86
N LYS A 11 -8.88 34.41 22.71
CA LYS A 11 -7.96 33.30 22.89
C LYS A 11 -8.70 32.05 23.35
N VAL A 12 -8.89 31.08 22.44
CA VAL A 12 -9.45 29.77 22.77
C VAL A 12 -8.31 28.89 23.27
N THR A 13 -8.40 28.46 24.53
CA THR A 13 -7.32 27.70 25.20
C THR A 13 -7.37 26.21 24.98
N THR A 14 -8.48 25.67 24.47
CA THR A 14 -8.64 24.24 24.15
C THR A 14 -9.66 24.09 23.03
N VAL A 15 -9.32 23.41 21.93
CA VAL A 15 -10.20 23.18 20.80
C VAL A 15 -10.26 21.69 20.52
N ASN A 16 -11.47 21.11 20.54
CA ASN A 16 -11.72 19.73 20.15
C ASN A 16 -11.88 19.61 18.62
N SER A 17 -11.51 18.47 18.04
CA SER A 17 -11.52 18.20 16.61
C SER A 17 -12.90 18.35 15.92
N ASN A 18 -13.99 18.41 16.69
CA ASN A 18 -15.35 18.53 16.17
C ASN A 18 -15.88 19.98 16.14
N GLN A 19 -15.03 20.97 16.40
CA GLN A 19 -15.44 22.38 16.41
C GLN A 19 -15.24 23.00 15.03
N SER A 20 -16.16 23.89 14.66
CA SER A 20 -16.07 24.72 13.46
C SER A 20 -15.85 26.19 13.84
N VAL A 21 -15.08 26.90 13.03
CA VAL A 21 -14.90 28.35 13.18
C VAL A 21 -15.84 29.09 12.22
N LEU A 22 -16.52 30.07 12.72
CA LEU A 22 -17.30 31.00 11.90
C LEU A 22 -16.34 32.06 11.33
N LEU A 23 -16.25 32.13 10.03
CA LEU A 23 -15.54 33.19 9.34
C LEU A 23 -16.53 34.11 8.69
N THR A 24 -16.30 35.44 8.81
CA THR A 24 -17.09 36.43 8.14
C THR A 24 -16.24 37.09 7.07
N ASP A 25 -16.73 37.13 5.84
CA ASP A 25 -16.06 37.85 4.77
C ASP A 25 -16.26 39.38 4.92
N GLN A 26 -15.57 40.15 4.09
CA GLN A 26 -15.65 41.62 4.12
C GLN A 26 -17.07 42.16 3.78
N ASN A 27 -17.97 41.31 3.32
CA ASN A 27 -19.36 41.66 2.98
C ASN A 27 -20.33 41.20 4.07
N GLY A 28 -19.82 40.63 5.18
CA GLY A 28 -20.65 40.15 6.29
C GLY A 28 -21.22 38.76 6.11
N ASN A 29 -20.87 38.03 5.03
CA ASN A 29 -21.32 36.65 4.85
C ASN A 29 -20.58 35.72 5.79
N VAL A 30 -21.32 34.89 6.51
CA VAL A 30 -20.78 33.93 7.47
C VAL A 30 -20.63 32.60 6.79
N THR A 31 -19.43 32.04 6.89
CA THR A 31 -19.14 30.67 6.47
C THR A 31 -18.53 29.87 7.62
N THR A 32 -18.83 28.60 7.68
CA THR A 32 -18.21 27.67 8.64
C THR A 32 -17.04 26.95 7.97
N ILE A 33 -15.88 26.99 8.63
CA ILE A 33 -14.76 26.13 8.27
C ILE A 33 -14.49 25.19 9.45
N GLY A 34 -14.38 23.90 9.16
CA GLY A 34 -13.94 22.93 10.17
C GLY A 34 -12.55 23.29 10.68
N MET A 35 -12.32 23.13 11.99
CA MET A 35 -11.01 23.45 12.60
C MET A 35 -9.85 22.76 11.90
N ASP A 36 -10.08 21.57 11.38
CA ASP A 36 -9.04 20.80 10.70
C ASP A 36 -8.71 21.38 9.31
N ALA A 37 -9.72 21.88 8.59
CA ALA A 37 -9.51 22.62 7.34
C ALA A 37 -8.84 23.99 7.60
N LEU A 38 -9.21 24.66 8.71
CA LEU A 38 -8.57 25.92 9.11
C LEU A 38 -7.11 25.71 9.54
N LYS A 39 -6.81 24.66 10.29
CA LYS A 39 -5.44 24.27 10.63
C LYS A 39 -4.62 23.97 9.38
N ALA A 40 -5.17 23.20 8.44
CA ALA A 40 -4.52 22.93 7.16
C ALA A 40 -4.25 24.21 6.37
N ASP A 41 -5.17 25.18 6.37
CA ASP A 41 -5.00 26.47 5.69
C ASP A 41 -4.03 27.42 6.41
N LEU A 42 -4.03 27.44 7.75
CA LEU A 42 -3.15 28.30 8.55
C LEU A 42 -1.73 27.73 8.67
N SER A 43 -1.56 26.39 8.67
CA SER A 43 -0.25 25.76 8.72
C SER A 43 0.49 25.78 7.36
N LEU A 44 -0.22 26.12 6.27
CA LEU A 44 0.36 26.27 4.93
C LEU A 44 1.26 27.52 4.75
N GLY A 45 1.46 28.33 5.80
CA GLY A 45 2.36 29.50 5.75
C GLY A 45 3.84 29.09 5.88
N GLN A 46 4.55 29.06 4.82
CA GLN A 46 5.98 28.91 4.51
C GLN A 46 6.47 27.52 4.10
N HIS A 47 6.01 26.41 4.69
CA HIS A 47 6.41 25.06 4.22
C HIS A 47 5.17 24.14 4.14
N ALA A 48 4.57 24.06 2.95
CA ALA A 48 3.45 23.15 2.68
C ALA A 48 3.92 21.68 2.48
N TRP A 49 5.05 21.30 3.08
CA TRP A 49 5.65 19.97 2.94
C TRP A 49 6.37 19.52 4.21
N CYS A 50 6.54 18.23 4.34
CA CYS A 50 7.36 17.57 5.36
C CYS A 50 8.17 16.44 4.72
N GLY A 51 9.16 15.91 5.42
CA GLY A 51 9.95 14.80 4.89
C GLY A 51 10.98 14.26 5.85
N ARG A 52 11.76 13.32 5.33
CA ARG A 52 12.84 12.62 6.00
C ARG A 52 14.10 12.62 5.15
N VAL A 53 15.24 12.56 5.86
CA VAL A 53 16.57 12.45 5.26
C VAL A 53 17.32 11.31 5.93
N TRP A 54 17.89 10.43 5.13
CA TRP A 54 18.77 9.34 5.56
C TRP A 54 20.17 9.53 5.03
N ASN A 55 21.17 9.17 5.83
CA ASN A 55 22.55 9.09 5.37
C ASN A 55 22.74 7.73 4.64
N THR A 56 23.00 7.78 3.33
CA THR A 56 23.16 6.57 2.50
C THR A 56 24.47 5.83 2.74
N ALA A 57 25.48 6.47 3.39
CA ALA A 57 26.72 5.81 3.80
C ALA A 57 26.49 4.80 4.94
N ASN A 58 25.42 5.00 5.74
CA ASN A 58 25.03 4.06 6.76
C ASN A 58 24.14 3.01 6.07
N GLY A 59 24.64 1.86 5.70
CA GLY A 59 23.89 0.79 4.99
C GLY A 59 22.57 0.32 5.66
N THR A 60 22.11 1.02 6.71
CA THR A 60 20.88 0.74 7.46
C THR A 60 19.99 1.97 7.55
N PRO A 61 18.89 2.06 6.82
CA PRO A 61 17.95 3.17 6.91
C PRO A 61 17.11 3.09 8.19
N LYS A 62 17.80 3.10 9.34
CA LYS A 62 17.26 2.80 10.66
C LYS A 62 16.54 3.98 11.28
N ALA A 63 17.07 5.17 11.08
CA ALA A 63 16.51 6.42 11.61
C ALA A 63 16.77 7.56 10.64
N ALA A 64 15.79 8.44 10.50
CA ALA A 64 15.84 9.59 9.64
C ALA A 64 15.89 10.90 10.44
N THR A 65 16.47 11.93 9.84
CA THR A 65 16.28 13.31 10.28
C THR A 65 14.99 13.87 9.70
N THR A 66 14.18 14.52 10.52
CA THR A 66 12.97 15.21 10.06
C THR A 66 13.33 16.53 9.41
N ILE A 67 12.71 16.83 8.26
CA ILE A 67 12.85 18.09 7.53
C ILE A 67 11.48 18.66 7.18
N GLY A 68 11.43 19.96 6.87
CA GLY A 68 10.16 20.65 6.59
C GLY A 68 9.31 20.86 7.83
N SER A 69 7.99 20.91 7.67
CA SER A 69 7.05 21.18 8.76
C SER A 69 6.77 19.93 9.59
N LEU A 70 7.12 19.99 10.88
CA LEU A 70 6.78 18.94 11.85
C LEU A 70 5.27 18.87 12.10
N GLU A 71 4.56 19.99 11.98
CA GLU A 71 3.12 20.06 12.14
C GLU A 71 2.43 19.30 11.00
N ILE A 72 2.80 19.59 9.74
CA ILE A 72 2.31 18.83 8.59
C ILE A 72 2.61 17.35 8.72
N LEU A 73 3.81 16.99 9.18
CA LEU A 73 4.17 15.58 9.37
C LEU A 73 3.25 14.87 10.36
N ARG A 74 2.89 15.51 11.47
CA ARG A 74 1.98 14.94 12.49
C ARG A 74 0.56 14.77 11.97
N GLU A 75 0.09 15.71 11.17
CA GLU A 75 -1.25 15.73 10.61
C GLU A 75 -1.34 15.08 9.20
N LEU A 76 -0.22 14.55 8.67
CA LEU A 76 -0.13 14.08 7.29
C LEU A 76 -1.18 13.04 6.92
N PRO A 77 -1.47 12.00 7.73
CA PRO A 77 -2.50 11.02 7.41
C PRO A 77 -3.88 11.68 7.27
N TYR A 78 -4.20 12.61 8.16
CA TYR A 78 -5.46 13.35 8.12
C TYR A 78 -5.49 14.33 6.94
N ALA A 79 -4.43 15.11 6.74
CA ALA A 79 -4.31 16.10 5.67
C ALA A 79 -4.43 15.47 4.27
N LEU A 80 -3.95 14.24 4.09
CA LEU A 80 -4.11 13.46 2.86
C LEU A 80 -5.47 12.76 2.77
N GLY A 81 -6.22 12.68 3.87
CA GLY A 81 -7.44 11.89 3.96
C GLY A 81 -7.17 10.40 3.87
N LEU A 82 -6.04 9.91 4.39
CA LEU A 82 -5.75 8.48 4.44
C LEU A 82 -6.86 7.73 5.17
N GLY A 83 -7.20 6.55 4.66
CA GLY A 83 -8.18 5.66 5.28
C GLY A 83 -9.10 5.00 4.27
N ALA A 84 -10.21 4.42 4.77
CA ALA A 84 -11.12 3.65 3.96
C ALA A 84 -12.22 4.49 3.31
N TYR A 85 -12.62 4.03 2.11
CA TYR A 85 -13.67 4.61 1.28
C TYR A 85 -14.53 3.52 0.68
N LEU A 86 -15.76 3.85 0.31
CA LEU A 86 -16.52 3.13 -0.71
C LEU A 86 -16.36 3.86 -2.04
N VAL A 87 -15.81 3.15 -3.04
CA VAL A 87 -15.46 3.70 -4.35
C VAL A 87 -16.28 3.02 -5.43
N GLN A 88 -17.00 3.82 -6.24
CA GLN A 88 -17.78 3.34 -7.37
C GLN A 88 -16.90 3.13 -8.61
N ASN A 89 -17.40 2.42 -9.61
CA ASN A 89 -16.67 2.17 -10.85
C ASN A 89 -16.33 3.44 -11.64
N ASP A 90 -17.06 4.53 -11.42
CA ASP A 90 -16.80 5.86 -11.99
C ASP A 90 -15.82 6.70 -11.15
N HIS A 91 -15.16 6.10 -10.16
CA HIS A 91 -14.22 6.70 -9.22
C HIS A 91 -14.84 7.64 -8.18
N SER A 92 -16.15 7.88 -8.19
CA SER A 92 -16.81 8.60 -7.11
C SER A 92 -16.63 7.83 -5.79
N ARG A 93 -16.38 8.57 -4.70
CA ARG A 93 -16.00 7.95 -3.44
C ARG A 93 -16.62 8.63 -2.22
N LYS A 94 -16.92 7.84 -1.21
CA LYS A 94 -17.39 8.32 0.08
C LYS A 94 -16.48 7.80 1.18
N LYS A 95 -15.95 8.72 2.00
CA LYS A 95 -15.11 8.38 3.16
C LYS A 95 -15.93 7.62 4.19
N LEU A 96 -15.35 6.54 4.71
CA LEU A 96 -15.89 5.81 5.85
C LEU A 96 -15.47 6.47 7.17
N ASP A 97 -16.18 6.17 8.24
CA ASP A 97 -15.84 6.60 9.58
C ASP A 97 -14.52 5.94 10.02
N SER A 98 -13.62 6.72 10.59
CA SER A 98 -12.27 6.26 10.93
C SER A 98 -12.22 5.20 12.05
N LYS A 99 -13.30 5.06 12.82
CA LYS A 99 -13.40 4.09 13.91
C LYS A 99 -14.31 2.91 13.59
N ASP A 100 -15.23 3.08 12.64
CA ASP A 100 -16.22 2.07 12.30
C ASP A 100 -16.54 2.11 10.80
N HIS A 101 -15.90 1.28 10.02
CA HIS A 101 -16.10 1.23 8.56
C HIS A 101 -17.50 0.79 8.12
N HIS A 102 -18.36 0.32 9.04
CA HIS A 102 -19.78 0.10 8.76
C HIS A 102 -20.60 1.41 8.81
N LYS A 103 -19.93 2.55 8.92
CA LYS A 103 -20.50 3.88 8.83
C LYS A 103 -19.70 4.74 7.85
N TYR A 104 -20.39 5.70 7.24
CA TYR A 104 -19.75 6.83 6.59
C TYR A 104 -19.22 7.83 7.60
N ALA A 105 -18.27 8.67 7.20
CA ALA A 105 -17.77 9.77 8.03
C ALA A 105 -18.89 10.74 8.50
N THR A 106 -20.04 10.73 7.83
CA THR A 106 -21.27 11.47 8.22
C THR A 106 -22.06 10.79 9.33
N GLY A 107 -21.70 9.58 9.75
CA GLY A 107 -22.39 8.76 10.74
C GLY A 107 -23.50 7.84 10.17
N ALA A 108 -23.89 8.00 8.90
CA ALA A 108 -24.86 7.11 8.26
C ALA A 108 -24.28 5.71 8.08
N ALA A 109 -25.14 4.67 8.12
CA ALA A 109 -24.73 3.29 7.90
C ALA A 109 -24.12 3.09 6.50
N ALA A 110 -23.07 2.28 6.41
CA ALA A 110 -22.38 1.91 5.17
C ALA A 110 -22.33 0.38 5.03
N LYS A 111 -22.48 -0.11 3.80
CA LYS A 111 -22.43 -1.54 3.47
C LYS A 111 -21.16 -1.84 2.70
N LEU A 112 -20.38 -2.79 3.22
CA LEU A 112 -19.10 -3.20 2.64
C LEU A 112 -19.23 -4.41 1.69
N ASP A 113 -20.44 -4.85 1.42
CA ASP A 113 -20.78 -6.08 0.69
C ASP A 113 -20.83 -5.93 -0.83
N GLY A 114 -20.54 -4.75 -1.35
CA GLY A 114 -20.55 -4.40 -2.78
C GLY A 114 -21.78 -3.64 -3.25
N THR A 115 -22.83 -3.50 -2.43
CA THR A 115 -24.03 -2.74 -2.81
C THR A 115 -23.80 -1.24 -2.90
N GLU A 116 -22.78 -0.72 -2.23
CA GLU A 116 -22.46 0.70 -2.16
C GLU A 116 -21.06 1.04 -2.70
N GLY A 117 -20.42 0.10 -3.42
CA GLY A 117 -19.11 0.28 -4.04
C GLY A 117 -18.04 -0.67 -3.50
N HIS A 118 -16.83 -0.48 -3.99
CA HIS A 118 -15.65 -1.23 -3.57
C HIS A 118 -15.13 -0.69 -2.23
N TYR A 119 -14.85 -1.59 -1.28
CA TYR A 119 -14.18 -1.27 -0.02
C TYR A 119 -12.69 -1.04 -0.28
N GLN A 120 -12.31 0.21 -0.41
CA GLN A 120 -10.98 0.66 -0.80
C GLN A 120 -10.30 1.45 0.32
N TRP A 121 -9.00 1.38 0.37
CA TRP A 121 -8.13 2.25 1.14
C TRP A 121 -7.35 3.17 0.20
N GLY A 122 -7.18 4.41 0.59
CA GLY A 122 -6.41 5.35 -0.21
C GLY A 122 -6.35 6.74 0.40
N TRP A 123 -6.19 7.72 -0.47
CA TRP A 123 -6.14 9.13 -0.09
C TRP A 123 -7.17 9.95 -0.87
N GLY A 124 -7.68 10.98 -0.21
CA GLY A 124 -8.81 11.77 -0.71
C GLY A 124 -8.43 13.02 -1.47
N ARG A 125 -7.14 13.32 -1.65
CA ARG A 125 -6.65 14.50 -2.37
C ARG A 125 -5.37 14.22 -3.14
N LYS A 126 -5.12 14.99 -4.19
CA LYS A 126 -3.83 15.06 -4.87
C LYS A 126 -2.76 15.59 -3.92
N PHE A 127 -1.55 15.04 -4.02
CA PHE A 127 -0.38 15.50 -3.29
C PHE A 127 0.90 15.28 -4.11
N TYR A 128 2.06 15.64 -3.58
CA TYR A 128 3.32 15.66 -4.30
C TYR A 128 4.39 14.93 -3.52
N ILE A 129 5.23 14.20 -4.23
CA ILE A 129 6.39 13.51 -3.66
C ILE A 129 7.65 14.03 -4.33
N VAL A 130 8.67 14.33 -3.55
CA VAL A 130 10.02 14.58 -4.01
C VAL A 130 10.94 13.51 -3.46
N ILE A 131 11.69 12.88 -4.33
CA ILE A 131 12.72 11.90 -4.00
C ILE A 131 14.01 12.37 -4.66
N LYS A 132 15.11 12.47 -3.89
CA LYS A 132 16.41 12.85 -4.43
C LYS A 132 17.54 12.33 -3.57
N GLU A 133 18.70 12.15 -4.20
CA GLU A 133 19.96 11.89 -3.51
C GLU A 133 20.92 13.05 -3.78
N VAL A 134 21.45 13.64 -2.72
CA VAL A 134 22.42 14.76 -2.80
C VAL A 134 23.47 14.60 -1.70
N GLY A 135 24.74 14.56 -2.11
CA GLY A 135 25.87 14.52 -1.16
C GLY A 135 25.87 13.31 -0.22
N GLY A 136 25.39 12.15 -0.68
CA GLY A 136 25.29 10.94 0.17
C GLY A 136 24.10 10.96 1.14
N LEU A 137 23.15 11.86 0.94
CA LEU A 137 21.89 11.93 1.67
C LEU A 137 20.73 11.60 0.75
N HIS A 138 19.84 10.74 1.20
CA HIS A 138 18.60 10.36 0.53
C HIS A 138 17.43 11.12 1.18
N TYR A 139 16.63 11.80 0.36
CA TYR A 139 15.50 12.62 0.76
C TYR A 139 14.20 12.02 0.27
N GLU A 140 13.22 11.94 1.14
CA GLU A 140 11.82 11.65 0.82
C GLU A 140 10.95 12.76 1.40
N GLN A 141 10.24 13.49 0.54
CA GLN A 141 9.44 14.64 0.95
C GLN A 141 8.02 14.49 0.41
N ILE A 142 7.05 14.92 1.19
CA ILE A 142 5.62 14.94 0.82
C ILE A 142 5.10 16.35 0.95
N GLY A 143 4.56 16.88 -0.15
CA GLY A 143 3.96 18.20 -0.23
C GLY A 143 2.45 18.13 -0.43
N LEU A 144 1.70 18.96 0.30
CA LEU A 144 0.27 19.19 0.05
C LEU A 144 0.05 20.11 -1.16
N LYS A 145 1.12 20.80 -1.57
CA LYS A 145 1.30 21.57 -2.80
C LYS A 145 2.64 21.20 -3.43
N PRO A 146 2.92 21.55 -4.69
CA PRO A 146 4.24 21.36 -5.27
C PRO A 146 5.33 21.96 -4.38
N ILE A 147 6.44 21.26 -4.22
CA ILE A 147 7.61 21.75 -3.48
C ILE A 147 8.44 22.58 -4.45
N PRO A 148 8.59 23.90 -4.23
CA PRO A 148 9.27 24.78 -5.16
C PRO A 148 10.78 24.46 -5.26
N GLY A 149 11.36 24.61 -6.45
CA GLY A 149 12.76 24.32 -6.74
C GLY A 149 13.06 22.82 -6.90
N GLU A 150 12.05 21.96 -6.94
CA GLU A 150 12.21 20.50 -6.95
C GLU A 150 11.42 19.85 -8.10
N PHE A 151 11.87 18.66 -8.49
CA PHE A 151 11.12 17.75 -9.35
C PHE A 151 10.10 16.98 -8.51
N ASN A 152 8.83 17.21 -8.76
CA ASN A 152 7.73 16.64 -7.99
C ASN A 152 7.02 15.54 -8.77
N TYR A 153 6.82 14.38 -8.17
CA TYR A 153 5.86 13.39 -8.65
C TYR A 153 4.46 13.80 -8.21
N GLU A 154 3.58 14.01 -9.17
CA GLU A 154 2.18 14.33 -8.88
C GLU A 154 1.41 13.04 -8.58
N ILE A 155 0.90 12.90 -7.37
CA ILE A 155 0.14 11.74 -6.93
C ILE A 155 -1.34 12.04 -7.03
N PRO A 156 -2.07 11.44 -7.99
CA PRO A 156 -3.51 11.66 -8.13
C PRO A 156 -4.28 11.02 -6.96
N ILE A 157 -5.56 11.32 -6.84
CA ILE A 157 -6.45 10.60 -5.95
C ILE A 157 -6.52 9.14 -6.43
N ALA A 158 -6.20 8.22 -5.53
CA ALA A 158 -6.12 6.80 -5.84
C ALA A 158 -6.42 5.93 -4.63
N SER A 159 -6.68 4.65 -4.86
CA SER A 159 -6.95 3.70 -3.79
C SER A 159 -6.65 2.26 -4.20
N MET A 160 -6.58 1.38 -3.21
CA MET A 160 -6.47 -0.08 -3.36
C MET A 160 -7.36 -0.80 -2.35
N SER A 161 -7.62 -2.09 -2.56
CA SER A 161 -8.41 -2.90 -1.64
C SER A 161 -8.03 -2.67 -0.17
N ALA A 162 -8.95 -2.19 0.66
CA ALA A 162 -8.70 -1.90 2.08
C ALA A 162 -8.34 -3.18 2.87
N ALA A 163 -8.84 -4.34 2.45
CA ALA A 163 -8.45 -5.65 2.98
C ALA A 163 -7.05 -6.10 2.55
N GLY A 164 -6.33 -5.30 1.75
CA GLY A 164 -5.02 -5.63 1.17
C GLY A 164 -5.07 -6.54 -0.06
N PHE A 165 -6.20 -7.22 -0.28
CA PHE A 165 -6.44 -8.17 -1.37
C PHE A 165 -7.86 -8.03 -1.89
N ALA A 166 -8.13 -8.67 -3.04
CA ALA A 166 -9.44 -8.68 -3.68
C ALA A 166 -9.91 -10.12 -3.97
N THR A 167 -11.18 -10.26 -4.30
CA THR A 167 -11.78 -11.52 -4.75
C THR A 167 -12.34 -11.36 -6.18
N ILE A 168 -12.86 -12.44 -6.74
CA ILE A 168 -13.55 -12.43 -8.03
C ILE A 168 -15.05 -12.63 -7.82
N GLU A 169 -15.84 -11.72 -8.34
CA GLU A 169 -17.29 -11.92 -8.50
C GLU A 169 -17.51 -12.93 -9.62
N ARG A 170 -17.89 -14.16 -9.28
CA ARG A 170 -17.90 -15.29 -10.21
C ARG A 170 -18.90 -15.13 -11.36
N SER A 171 -20.06 -14.50 -11.09
CA SER A 171 -21.09 -14.26 -12.10
C SER A 171 -20.67 -13.33 -13.23
N THR A 172 -19.80 -12.35 -12.95
CA THR A 172 -19.32 -11.35 -13.92
C THR A 172 -17.85 -11.56 -14.31
N GLY A 173 -17.10 -12.30 -13.51
CA GLY A 173 -15.66 -12.42 -13.62
C GLY A 173 -14.91 -11.12 -13.32
N ARG A 174 -15.53 -10.16 -12.62
CA ARG A 174 -14.88 -8.92 -12.18
C ARG A 174 -14.04 -9.18 -10.92
N MET A 175 -12.92 -8.52 -10.85
CA MET A 175 -12.15 -8.40 -9.61
C MET A 175 -12.82 -7.33 -8.73
N VAL A 176 -13.12 -7.67 -7.49
CA VAL A 176 -13.88 -6.79 -6.58
C VAL A 176 -13.28 -6.79 -5.17
N SER A 177 -13.45 -5.67 -4.47
CA SER A 177 -13.04 -5.50 -3.08
C SER A 177 -14.28 -5.38 -2.20
N TYR A 178 -15.00 -6.51 -2.02
CA TYR A 178 -16.23 -6.59 -1.24
C TYR A 178 -16.06 -7.53 -0.05
N LEU A 179 -16.63 -7.18 1.09
CA LEU A 179 -16.73 -8.07 2.25
C LEU A 179 -18.05 -8.87 2.17
N ASN A 180 -18.06 -9.89 1.33
CA ASN A 180 -19.26 -10.67 1.02
C ASN A 180 -18.92 -12.18 1.05
N THR A 181 -19.69 -12.96 1.77
CA THR A 181 -19.48 -14.39 1.98
C THR A 181 -20.42 -15.30 1.19
N SER A 182 -21.16 -14.74 0.23
CA SER A 182 -21.97 -15.57 -0.67
C SER A 182 -21.10 -16.41 -1.62
N THR A 183 -21.66 -17.46 -2.20
CA THR A 183 -20.95 -18.37 -3.13
C THR A 183 -20.39 -17.67 -4.37
N ASN A 184 -20.95 -16.49 -4.71
CA ASN A 184 -20.44 -15.65 -5.81
C ASN A 184 -19.06 -15.05 -5.52
N TYR A 185 -18.66 -14.95 -4.24
CA TYR A 185 -17.40 -14.36 -3.78
C TYR A 185 -16.50 -15.39 -3.10
N ARG A 186 -16.46 -16.60 -3.62
CA ARG A 186 -15.56 -17.64 -3.16
C ARG A 186 -14.14 -17.34 -3.65
N GLY A 187 -13.22 -17.15 -2.72
CA GLY A 187 -11.80 -16.88 -2.99
C GLY A 187 -10.97 -18.14 -3.27
N GLY A 188 -9.68 -18.05 -3.00
CA GLY A 188 -8.74 -19.15 -3.22
C GLY A 188 -8.78 -19.67 -4.65
N ASN A 189 -8.83 -21.00 -4.81
CA ASN A 189 -8.99 -21.69 -6.09
C ASN A 189 -10.47 -21.93 -6.48
N ASN A 190 -11.41 -21.30 -5.76
CA ASN A 190 -12.86 -21.45 -5.98
C ASN A 190 -13.42 -22.84 -5.65
N ASP A 191 -12.83 -23.58 -4.74
CA ASP A 191 -13.27 -24.93 -4.33
C ASP A 191 -14.52 -24.88 -3.45
N ALA A 192 -15.65 -25.35 -3.97
CA ALA A 192 -16.94 -25.37 -3.28
C ALA A 192 -17.02 -26.43 -2.16
N THR A 193 -16.14 -27.42 -2.14
CA THR A 193 -16.19 -28.50 -1.14
C THR A 193 -15.85 -28.01 0.28
N LEU A 194 -15.30 -26.81 0.39
CA LEU A 194 -14.91 -26.17 1.65
C LEU A 194 -16.00 -25.25 2.23
N ASP A 195 -17.08 -24.94 1.53
CA ASP A 195 -18.03 -23.87 1.89
C ASP A 195 -18.68 -24.05 3.28
N SER A 196 -18.92 -25.27 3.71
CA SER A 196 -19.56 -25.59 5.01
C SER A 196 -18.56 -25.78 6.17
N LYS A 197 -17.27 -25.53 5.94
CA LYS A 197 -16.20 -25.78 6.92
C LYS A 197 -15.59 -24.49 7.43
N ASN A 198 -14.82 -24.54 8.51
CA ASN A 198 -13.99 -23.40 8.94
C ASN A 198 -12.87 -23.06 7.94
N SER A 199 -12.43 -24.03 7.13
CA SER A 199 -11.53 -23.85 5.98
C SER A 199 -12.22 -23.29 4.74
N THR A 200 -13.46 -22.82 4.84
CA THR A 200 -14.23 -22.21 3.73
C THR A 200 -13.43 -21.14 2.98
N LEU A 201 -13.66 -21.05 1.67
CA LEU A 201 -13.10 -20.01 0.81
C LEU A 201 -14.06 -18.82 0.58
N LEU A 202 -15.26 -18.86 1.16
CA LEU A 202 -16.22 -17.76 1.08
C LEU A 202 -15.67 -16.53 1.79
N GLY A 203 -15.72 -15.36 1.11
CA GLY A 203 -15.20 -14.09 1.63
C GLY A 203 -13.69 -14.00 1.76
N LYS A 204 -12.93 -14.95 1.19
CA LYS A 204 -11.46 -14.93 1.15
C LYS A 204 -10.95 -14.34 -0.18
N PRO A 205 -9.70 -13.82 -0.20
CA PRO A 205 -9.05 -13.36 -1.42
C PRO A 205 -9.02 -14.43 -2.51
N ALA A 206 -9.12 -14.02 -3.76
CA ALA A 206 -8.81 -14.88 -4.89
C ALA A 206 -7.29 -15.10 -4.98
N THR A 207 -6.90 -16.35 -5.22
CA THR A 207 -5.49 -16.77 -5.41
C THR A 207 -5.40 -17.75 -6.57
N ASN A 208 -4.20 -18.22 -6.86
CA ASN A 208 -3.96 -19.23 -7.90
C ASN A 208 -4.44 -18.77 -9.30
N MET A 209 -4.22 -17.49 -9.60
CA MET A 209 -4.48 -16.88 -10.90
C MET A 209 -3.20 -16.21 -11.41
N THR A 210 -3.01 -16.16 -12.72
CA THR A 210 -1.89 -15.42 -13.33
C THR A 210 -2.11 -13.90 -13.22
N SER A 211 -1.03 -13.13 -13.36
CA SER A 211 -1.12 -11.65 -13.40
C SER A 211 -2.04 -11.17 -14.52
N GLU A 212 -2.00 -11.83 -15.71
CA GLU A 212 -2.89 -11.50 -16.82
C GLU A 212 -4.37 -11.76 -16.49
N ALA A 213 -4.67 -12.87 -15.79
CA ALA A 213 -6.03 -13.18 -15.36
C ALA A 213 -6.56 -12.16 -14.33
N PHE A 214 -5.72 -11.75 -13.37
CA PHE A 214 -6.08 -10.68 -12.44
C PHE A 214 -6.29 -9.35 -13.15
N ARG A 215 -5.41 -8.97 -14.09
CA ARG A 215 -5.54 -7.77 -14.92
C ARG A 215 -6.86 -7.76 -15.68
N ALA A 216 -7.16 -8.85 -16.40
CA ALA A 216 -8.38 -8.95 -17.19
C ALA A 216 -9.65 -8.81 -16.32
N ALA A 217 -9.63 -9.38 -15.12
CA ALA A 217 -10.73 -9.25 -14.16
C ALA A 217 -10.86 -7.83 -13.58
N ALA A 218 -9.73 -7.18 -13.24
CA ALA A 218 -9.73 -5.82 -12.70
C ALA A 218 -10.24 -4.79 -13.71
N ARG A 219 -9.78 -4.87 -14.96
CA ARG A 219 -10.18 -3.95 -16.04
C ARG A 219 -11.66 -4.00 -16.42
N LYS A 220 -12.38 -5.04 -16.04
CA LYS A 220 -13.85 -5.10 -16.17
C LYS A 220 -14.59 -4.06 -15.31
N ASN A 221 -13.93 -3.44 -14.35
CA ASN A 221 -14.50 -2.32 -13.58
C ASN A 221 -14.45 -0.99 -14.34
N GLY A 222 -13.64 -0.89 -15.39
CA GLY A 222 -13.55 0.30 -16.23
C GLY A 222 -12.12 0.87 -16.34
N LYS A 223 -12.02 2.01 -16.99
CA LYS A 223 -10.74 2.72 -17.17
C LYS A 223 -10.20 3.18 -15.82
N GLY A 224 -8.90 3.08 -15.60
CA GLY A 224 -8.25 3.46 -14.33
C GLY A 224 -8.30 2.36 -13.25
N TRP A 225 -8.99 1.25 -13.49
CA TRP A 225 -8.98 0.07 -12.63
C TRP A 225 -7.95 -0.94 -13.13
N LEU A 226 -7.15 -1.46 -12.20
CA LEU A 226 -6.10 -2.44 -12.47
C LEU A 226 -5.92 -3.37 -11.26
N SER A 227 -5.22 -4.47 -11.45
CA SER A 227 -4.80 -5.29 -10.33
C SER A 227 -3.64 -4.60 -9.59
N THR A 228 -2.94 -5.25 -8.68
CA THR A 228 -1.95 -4.55 -7.83
C THR A 228 -0.94 -3.74 -8.65
N SER A 229 -0.80 -2.47 -8.34
CA SER A 229 0.07 -1.53 -9.05
C SER A 229 1.32 -1.19 -8.25
N MET A 230 2.45 -1.14 -8.94
CA MET A 230 3.74 -0.69 -8.42
C MET A 230 3.62 0.73 -7.83
N ARG A 231 2.90 1.63 -8.48
CA ARG A 231 2.69 3.02 -8.03
C ARG A 231 2.08 3.10 -6.64
N HIS A 232 1.02 2.31 -6.40
CA HIS A 232 0.37 2.25 -5.09
C HIS A 232 1.32 1.72 -4.02
N THR A 233 2.05 0.64 -4.30
CA THR A 233 3.00 0.05 -3.35
C THR A 233 4.17 0.98 -3.04
N ALA A 234 4.68 1.70 -4.04
CA ALA A 234 5.74 2.69 -3.86
C ALA A 234 5.28 3.87 -3.00
N VAL A 235 4.11 4.43 -3.29
CA VAL A 235 3.55 5.52 -2.48
C VAL A 235 3.30 5.09 -1.04
N ILE A 236 2.79 3.87 -0.81
CA ILE A 236 2.62 3.32 0.54
C ILE A 236 3.98 3.24 1.26
N SER A 237 5.04 2.77 0.59
CA SER A 237 6.38 2.70 1.16
C SER A 237 6.91 4.08 1.57
N ILE A 238 6.72 5.09 0.72
CA ILE A 238 7.15 6.47 0.99
C ILE A 238 6.31 7.11 2.11
N LEU A 239 4.99 6.93 2.10
CA LEU A 239 4.13 7.37 3.19
C LEU A 239 4.56 6.74 4.52
N PHE A 240 4.84 5.44 4.52
CA PHE A 240 5.29 4.72 5.69
C PHE A 240 6.64 5.29 6.21
N SER A 241 7.64 5.40 5.34
CA SER A 241 8.97 5.87 5.70
C SER A 241 8.97 7.32 6.19
N VAL A 242 8.19 8.20 5.57
CA VAL A 242 8.06 9.60 6.00
C VAL A 242 7.34 9.71 7.33
N ILE A 243 6.21 9.04 7.51
CA ILE A 243 5.41 9.11 8.75
C ILE A 243 6.20 8.53 9.93
N PHE A 244 6.76 7.33 9.79
CA PHE A 244 7.45 6.65 10.89
C PHE A 244 8.95 6.95 10.99
N GLY A 245 9.54 7.60 10.00
CA GLY A 245 10.97 7.93 9.97
C GLY A 245 11.87 6.71 9.86
N THR A 246 11.40 5.62 9.26
CA THR A 246 12.14 4.37 9.14
C THR A 246 11.64 3.52 7.98
N HIS A 247 12.55 2.75 7.36
CA HIS A 247 12.20 1.67 6.42
C HIS A 247 12.05 0.30 7.10
N TYR A 248 12.16 0.23 8.42
CA TYR A 248 12.04 -1.01 9.19
C TYR A 248 10.57 -1.32 9.49
N VAL A 249 9.84 -1.74 8.47
CA VAL A 249 8.38 -1.88 8.54
C VAL A 249 7.93 -2.87 9.62
N GLN A 250 8.58 -4.01 9.76
CA GLN A 250 8.17 -5.01 10.76
C GLN A 250 8.44 -4.55 12.19
N ASN A 251 9.58 -3.89 12.45
CA ASN A 251 9.92 -3.36 13.76
C ASN A 251 8.90 -2.32 14.26
N THR A 252 8.29 -1.57 13.36
CA THR A 252 7.27 -0.57 13.71
C THR A 252 6.02 -1.22 14.31
N TYR A 253 5.64 -2.43 13.81
CA TYR A 253 4.51 -3.18 14.33
C TYR A 253 4.87 -4.04 15.54
N ASN A 254 6.07 -4.61 15.56
CA ASN A 254 6.56 -5.45 16.65
C ASN A 254 8.08 -5.34 16.77
N ALA A 255 8.53 -4.72 17.84
CA ALA A 255 9.95 -4.52 18.13
C ALA A 255 10.66 -5.81 18.63
N ASN A 256 9.93 -6.88 18.94
CA ASN A 256 10.51 -8.14 19.35
C ASN A 256 11.09 -8.90 18.15
N LYS A 257 12.21 -9.55 18.35
CA LYS A 257 12.86 -10.41 17.38
C LYS A 257 12.59 -11.90 17.69
N ASP A 258 12.59 -12.72 16.65
CA ASP A 258 12.59 -14.18 16.79
C ASP A 258 13.99 -14.74 17.11
N ALA A 259 14.10 -16.06 17.17
CA ALA A 259 15.37 -16.77 17.43
C ALA A 259 16.44 -16.53 16.31
N ASN A 260 16.00 -16.10 15.12
CA ASN A 260 16.88 -15.80 14.00
C ASN A 260 17.28 -14.30 13.94
N GLY A 261 16.90 -13.52 14.95
CA GLY A 261 17.15 -12.08 15.01
C GLY A 261 16.25 -11.21 14.12
N LEU A 262 15.16 -11.76 13.58
CA LEU A 262 14.25 -11.08 12.67
C LEU A 262 13.01 -10.55 13.40
N TYR A 263 12.57 -9.34 13.06
CA TYR A 263 11.33 -8.77 13.57
C TYR A 263 10.09 -9.48 13.00
N GLN A 264 9.01 -9.53 13.78
CA GLN A 264 7.81 -10.30 13.47
C GLN A 264 6.55 -9.43 13.47
N GLY A 265 6.60 -8.30 12.79
CA GLY A 265 5.52 -7.32 12.75
C GLY A 265 4.41 -7.60 11.74
N GLY A 266 4.50 -8.67 10.93
CA GLY A 266 3.44 -9.10 10.01
C GLY A 266 2.67 -10.27 10.58
N LEU A 267 2.27 -11.23 9.71
CA LEU A 267 1.72 -12.53 10.16
C LEU A 267 2.75 -13.33 10.97
N GLY A 268 4.04 -13.00 10.78
CA GLY A 268 5.15 -13.56 11.51
C GLY A 268 5.48 -15.00 11.11
N MET A 269 6.53 -15.54 11.73
CA MET A 269 6.93 -16.94 11.58
C MET A 269 5.93 -17.91 12.25
N GLY A 270 5.04 -17.40 13.11
CA GLY A 270 4.10 -18.21 13.86
C GLY A 270 3.14 -19.01 13.00
N THR A 271 2.85 -18.58 11.77
CA THR A 271 2.02 -19.36 10.83
C THR A 271 2.62 -20.73 10.52
N THR A 272 3.92 -20.90 10.60
CA THR A 272 4.60 -22.19 10.38
C THR A 272 4.28 -23.22 11.48
N THR A 273 3.77 -22.79 12.64
CA THR A 273 3.34 -23.68 13.72
C THR A 273 1.92 -24.20 13.52
N MET A 274 1.17 -23.68 12.55
CA MET A 274 -0.17 -24.19 12.22
C MET A 274 -0.07 -25.62 11.67
N PRO A 275 -0.95 -26.53 12.08
CA PRO A 275 -1.10 -27.80 11.38
C PRO A 275 -1.38 -27.61 9.89
N ASN A 276 -0.58 -28.20 9.04
CA ASN A 276 -0.70 -28.08 7.58
C ASN A 276 -0.62 -26.65 7.05
N TRP A 277 0.18 -25.77 7.68
CA TRP A 277 0.37 -24.38 7.25
C TRP A 277 0.93 -24.30 5.82
N ASP A 278 1.76 -25.25 5.41
CA ASP A 278 2.36 -25.36 4.09
C ASP A 278 1.38 -25.82 3.00
N THR A 279 0.22 -26.34 3.40
CA THR A 279 -0.83 -26.75 2.47
C THR A 279 -1.71 -25.56 2.06
N TYR A 280 -1.12 -24.55 1.47
CA TYR A 280 -1.88 -23.45 0.87
C TYR A 280 -2.96 -23.92 -0.12
N ASN A 281 -2.81 -25.12 -0.68
CA ASN A 281 -3.83 -25.73 -1.55
C ASN A 281 -5.16 -26.01 -0.81
N SER A 282 -5.12 -26.23 0.51
CA SER A 282 -6.33 -26.26 1.35
C SER A 282 -6.76 -24.85 1.81
N TYR A 283 -6.01 -23.84 1.49
CA TYR A 283 -6.26 -22.41 1.75
C TYR A 283 -6.48 -22.03 3.22
N LYS A 284 -6.09 -22.87 4.14
CA LYS A 284 -6.23 -22.59 5.59
C LYS A 284 -5.50 -21.34 6.06
N PRO A 285 -4.27 -21.05 5.63
CA PRO A 285 -3.56 -19.85 6.05
C PRO A 285 -4.13 -18.54 5.47
N ILE A 286 -5.03 -18.61 4.47
CA ILE A 286 -5.61 -17.42 3.86
C ILE A 286 -6.68 -16.83 4.78
N LEU A 287 -6.47 -15.59 5.21
CA LEU A 287 -7.42 -14.89 6.08
C LEU A 287 -8.62 -14.35 5.27
N PRO A 288 -9.82 -14.27 5.86
CA PRO A 288 -10.95 -13.63 5.21
C PRO A 288 -10.70 -12.12 5.02
N MET A 289 -11.27 -11.53 3.98
CA MET A 289 -11.13 -10.11 3.67
C MET A 289 -11.75 -9.19 4.75
N SER A 290 -12.64 -9.73 5.58
CA SER A 290 -13.22 -9.04 6.73
C SER A 290 -12.31 -8.98 7.96
N ALA A 291 -11.23 -9.77 8.01
CA ALA A 291 -10.34 -9.78 9.15
C ALA A 291 -9.67 -8.42 9.35
N GLY A 292 -9.72 -7.86 10.55
CA GLY A 292 -9.16 -6.56 10.89
C GLY A 292 -10.06 -5.36 10.55
N THR A 293 -11.30 -5.57 10.08
CA THR A 293 -12.23 -4.45 9.79
C THR A 293 -12.55 -3.62 11.04
N GLU A 294 -12.55 -4.24 12.20
CA GLU A 294 -12.74 -3.61 13.52
C GLU A 294 -11.64 -2.60 13.89
N LEU A 295 -10.50 -2.64 13.21
CA LEU A 295 -9.43 -1.67 13.43
C LEU A 295 -9.76 -0.28 12.87
N GLY A 296 -10.76 -0.16 12.00
CA GLY A 296 -11.04 1.11 11.32
C GLY A 296 -9.82 1.64 10.55
N ASP A 297 -9.59 2.96 10.61
CA ASP A 297 -8.40 3.63 10.06
C ASP A 297 -7.22 3.67 11.08
N ALA A 298 -7.20 2.79 12.08
CA ALA A 298 -6.07 2.75 13.00
C ALA A 298 -4.77 2.35 12.29
N CYS A 299 -3.66 2.76 12.89
CA CYS A 299 -2.35 2.23 12.56
C CYS A 299 -1.88 1.36 13.72
N GLY A 300 -1.68 0.06 13.46
CA GLY A 300 -1.36 -0.90 14.50
C GLY A 300 -1.58 -2.33 14.05
N GLU A 301 -1.83 -3.22 15.00
CA GLU A 301 -1.93 -4.64 14.77
C GLU A 301 -3.20 -5.22 15.40
N GLY A 302 -4.03 -5.86 14.60
CA GLY A 302 -5.15 -6.70 15.06
C GLY A 302 -4.79 -8.18 15.08
N THR A 303 -5.77 -9.02 15.41
CA THR A 303 -5.61 -10.47 15.42
C THR A 303 -6.82 -11.17 14.81
N TYR A 304 -6.58 -12.36 14.23
CA TYR A 304 -7.64 -13.22 13.73
C TYR A 304 -7.38 -14.67 14.14
N ALA A 305 -8.37 -15.30 14.80
CA ALA A 305 -8.28 -16.69 15.19
C ALA A 305 -8.57 -17.62 14.01
N VAL A 306 -7.54 -18.30 13.50
CA VAL A 306 -7.67 -19.35 12.48
C VAL A 306 -8.15 -20.62 13.17
N LYS A 307 -9.25 -21.21 12.68
CA LYS A 307 -9.88 -22.40 13.26
C LYS A 307 -9.75 -23.60 12.31
N ASP A 308 -9.61 -24.79 12.89
CA ASP A 308 -9.78 -26.05 12.17
C ASP A 308 -11.27 -26.34 11.89
N ASP A 309 -11.56 -27.43 11.17
CA ASP A 309 -12.93 -27.79 10.83
C ASP A 309 -13.78 -28.23 12.04
N ALA A 310 -13.16 -28.52 13.19
CA ALA A 310 -13.82 -28.76 14.46
C ALA A 310 -14.13 -27.45 15.24
N GLY A 311 -13.73 -26.29 14.72
CA GLY A 311 -13.95 -25.00 15.35
C GLY A 311 -12.90 -24.60 16.39
N LYS A 312 -11.87 -25.43 16.61
CA LYS A 312 -10.79 -25.14 17.55
C LYS A 312 -9.82 -24.13 16.92
N THR A 313 -9.45 -23.09 17.67
CA THR A 313 -8.38 -22.16 17.25
C THR A 313 -7.04 -22.91 17.22
N VAL A 314 -6.44 -22.98 16.05
CA VAL A 314 -5.15 -23.63 15.79
C VAL A 314 -4.02 -22.63 15.65
N TYR A 315 -4.33 -21.38 15.36
CA TYR A 315 -3.39 -20.28 15.24
C TYR A 315 -4.09 -18.93 15.38
N THR A 316 -3.42 -17.94 15.95
CA THR A 316 -3.89 -16.56 15.99
C THR A 316 -2.99 -15.72 15.09
N ALA A 317 -3.50 -15.38 13.93
CA ALA A 317 -2.80 -14.56 12.95
C ALA A 317 -2.81 -13.08 13.37
N LYS A 318 -1.72 -12.38 13.09
CA LYS A 318 -1.62 -10.93 13.23
C LYS A 318 -2.05 -10.23 11.96
N ILE A 319 -2.67 -9.06 12.12
CA ILE A 319 -3.17 -8.24 11.02
C ILE A 319 -2.56 -6.86 11.15
N PRO A 320 -1.42 -6.60 10.49
CA PRO A 320 -0.88 -5.25 10.44
C PRO A 320 -1.84 -4.35 9.67
N CYS A 321 -2.04 -3.14 10.21
CA CYS A 321 -2.92 -2.13 9.64
C CYS A 321 -2.17 -0.80 9.52
N PHE A 322 -2.21 -0.18 8.35
CA PHE A 322 -1.62 1.12 8.06
C PHE A 322 -2.74 2.10 7.71
N PHE A 323 -3.20 2.86 8.71
CA PHE A 323 -4.29 3.84 8.59
C PHE A 323 -5.52 3.30 7.84
N GLY A 324 -5.91 2.04 8.12
CA GLY A 324 -7.06 1.39 7.48
C GLY A 324 -6.71 0.38 6.38
N LEU A 325 -5.51 0.38 5.82
CA LEU A 325 -5.02 -0.67 4.93
C LEU A 325 -4.61 -1.89 5.74
N LYS A 326 -5.32 -3.00 5.58
CA LYS A 326 -4.97 -4.28 6.19
C LYS A 326 -3.90 -4.98 5.37
N HIS A 327 -3.01 -5.70 6.05
CA HIS A 327 -1.93 -6.45 5.41
C HIS A 327 -1.14 -5.61 4.38
N PRO A 328 -0.55 -4.46 4.73
CA PRO A 328 0.29 -3.71 3.80
C PRO A 328 1.45 -4.56 3.27
N PHE A 329 1.87 -5.58 4.02
CA PHE A 329 2.82 -6.65 3.67
C PHE A 329 2.43 -7.96 4.37
N GLY A 330 3.04 -9.09 3.95
CA GLY A 330 2.74 -10.42 4.51
C GLY A 330 1.43 -11.01 4.00
N ASN A 331 0.85 -11.98 4.67
CA ASN A 331 -0.34 -12.77 4.32
C ASN A 331 -0.19 -13.51 2.98
N LEU A 332 -0.35 -12.86 1.85
CA LEU A 332 -0.16 -13.41 0.50
C LEU A 332 0.79 -12.53 -0.30
N TRP A 333 1.54 -13.14 -1.22
CA TRP A 333 2.24 -12.41 -2.27
C TRP A 333 1.24 -11.65 -3.16
N ARG A 334 1.57 -10.42 -3.55
CA ARG A 334 0.81 -9.67 -4.54
C ARG A 334 1.47 -9.78 -5.91
N LEU A 335 0.77 -10.34 -6.88
CA LEU A 335 1.15 -10.24 -8.29
C LEU A 335 0.91 -8.81 -8.78
N MET A 336 1.94 -8.27 -9.45
CA MET A 336 1.91 -6.91 -9.95
C MET A 336 1.38 -6.87 -11.39
N ASP A 337 0.66 -5.81 -11.72
CA ASP A 337 0.06 -5.59 -13.05
C ASP A 337 0.95 -4.76 -13.95
N ASP A 338 1.38 -3.59 -13.46
CA ASP A 338 2.05 -2.55 -14.21
C ASP A 338 3.59 -2.64 -14.16
N GLU A 339 4.14 -3.74 -13.63
CA GLU A 339 5.58 -4.01 -13.62
C GLU A 339 5.90 -5.47 -13.91
N GLN A 340 7.07 -5.69 -14.47
CA GLN A 340 7.71 -7.00 -14.66
C GLN A 340 9.22 -6.82 -14.76
N CYS A 341 9.96 -7.92 -14.79
CA CYS A 341 11.40 -7.90 -14.96
C CYS A 341 11.82 -8.61 -16.24
N ARG A 342 12.85 -8.08 -16.91
CA ARG A 342 13.57 -8.78 -17.99
C ARG A 342 14.90 -9.29 -17.46
N VAL A 343 15.19 -10.56 -17.70
CA VAL A 343 16.46 -11.21 -17.33
C VAL A 343 17.58 -10.71 -18.25
N ASN A 344 18.69 -10.27 -17.65
CA ASN A 344 19.90 -9.87 -18.35
C ASN A 344 20.93 -11.04 -18.39
N ALA A 345 21.95 -10.92 -19.25
CA ALA A 345 22.99 -11.95 -19.39
C ALA A 345 23.81 -12.19 -18.12
N ASP A 346 23.92 -11.21 -17.24
CA ASP A 346 24.56 -11.28 -15.93
C ASP A 346 23.62 -11.75 -14.81
N ASN A 347 22.45 -12.26 -15.17
CA ASN A 347 21.37 -12.67 -14.26
C ASN A 347 20.79 -11.54 -13.38
N SER A 348 21.15 -10.29 -13.62
CA SER A 348 20.41 -9.15 -13.08
C SER A 348 19.06 -9.01 -13.78
N MET A 349 18.16 -8.26 -13.17
CA MET A 349 16.84 -7.96 -13.71
C MET A 349 16.76 -6.50 -14.15
N THR A 350 16.40 -6.24 -15.39
CA THR A 350 15.94 -4.90 -15.77
C THR A 350 14.48 -4.76 -15.37
N HIS A 351 14.18 -3.79 -14.53
CA HIS A 351 12.82 -3.42 -14.15
C HIS A 351 12.10 -2.77 -15.33
N LEU A 352 10.94 -3.26 -15.69
CA LEU A 352 10.07 -2.75 -16.74
C LEU A 352 8.76 -2.31 -16.12
N VAL A 353 8.36 -1.07 -16.35
CA VAL A 353 7.16 -0.47 -15.76
C VAL A 353 6.29 0.14 -16.85
N ALA A 354 4.97 -0.05 -16.74
CA ALA A 354 4.02 0.62 -17.61
C ALA A 354 4.08 2.14 -17.37
N PRO A 355 4.31 2.98 -18.40
CA PRO A 355 4.47 4.43 -18.22
C PRO A 355 3.18 5.11 -17.75
N SER A 356 2.03 4.51 -18.06
CA SER A 356 0.69 5.02 -17.71
C SER A 356 -0.22 3.88 -17.26
N ILE A 357 -1.00 4.08 -16.21
CA ILE A 357 -2.02 3.11 -15.78
C ILE A 357 -3.21 3.04 -16.76
N TYR A 358 -3.39 4.05 -17.59
CA TYR A 358 -4.41 4.12 -18.64
C TYR A 358 -3.93 3.58 -19.98
N GLY A 359 -2.64 3.24 -20.07
CA GLY A 359 -2.02 2.68 -21.25
C GLY A 359 -2.29 1.19 -21.45
N THR A 360 -1.65 0.67 -22.48
CA THR A 360 -1.62 -0.77 -22.77
C THR A 360 -0.18 -1.27 -22.70
N TRP A 361 0.01 -2.42 -22.11
CA TRP A 361 1.30 -3.12 -22.05
C TRP A 361 1.08 -4.62 -22.08
N THR A 362 2.13 -5.36 -22.42
CA THR A 362 2.07 -6.81 -22.55
C THR A 362 3.03 -7.45 -21.56
N LEU A 363 2.52 -8.36 -20.72
CA LEU A 363 3.36 -9.22 -19.89
C LEU A 363 4.10 -10.25 -20.76
N GLY A 364 5.35 -10.53 -20.43
CA GLY A 364 6.21 -11.39 -21.25
C GLY A 364 6.84 -10.69 -22.46
N SER A 365 6.70 -9.35 -22.55
CA SER A 365 7.26 -8.50 -23.60
C SER A 365 7.68 -7.15 -23.02
N ALA A 366 8.59 -6.45 -23.67
CA ALA A 366 8.90 -5.04 -23.34
C ALA A 366 7.90 -4.04 -23.98
N THR A 367 6.95 -4.54 -24.76
CA THR A 367 6.00 -3.69 -25.49
C THR A 367 5.11 -2.90 -24.52
N GLY A 368 5.09 -1.57 -24.68
CA GLY A 368 4.32 -0.65 -23.86
C GLY A 368 4.92 -0.41 -22.46
N MET A 369 6.16 -0.85 -22.20
CA MET A 369 6.83 -0.69 -20.92
C MET A 369 8.12 0.14 -21.06
N LYS A 370 8.42 0.92 -20.02
CA LYS A 370 9.65 1.70 -19.86
C LYS A 370 10.65 0.90 -19.05
N ALA A 371 11.88 0.80 -19.56
CA ALA A 371 12.98 0.20 -18.82
C ALA A 371 13.49 1.21 -17.77
N MET A 372 13.63 0.74 -16.55
CA MET A 372 14.02 1.51 -15.39
C MET A 372 15.35 0.98 -14.81
N SER A 373 15.44 0.84 -13.50
CA SER A 373 16.64 0.37 -12.79
C SER A 373 16.96 -1.11 -13.04
N LYS A 374 18.15 -1.51 -12.63
CA LYS A 374 18.58 -2.91 -12.60
C LYS A 374 18.77 -3.38 -11.17
N SER A 375 18.38 -4.63 -10.93
CA SER A 375 18.69 -5.33 -9.68
C SER A 375 20.17 -5.74 -9.63
N PRO A 376 20.67 -6.18 -8.46
CA PRO A 376 21.85 -7.03 -8.38
C PRO A 376 21.70 -8.25 -9.29
N GLY A 377 22.82 -8.92 -9.61
CA GLY A 377 22.84 -10.21 -10.31
C GLY A 377 22.09 -11.29 -9.54
N LYS A 378 22.30 -12.56 -9.92
CA LYS A 378 21.76 -13.70 -9.18
C LYS A 378 22.14 -13.59 -7.69
N GLY A 379 21.15 -13.64 -6.81
CA GLY A 379 21.33 -13.63 -5.36
C GLY A 379 20.04 -13.30 -4.62
N GLU A 380 20.04 -13.68 -3.36
CA GLU A 380 18.95 -13.44 -2.43
C GLU A 380 19.49 -12.77 -1.17
N GLY A 381 18.75 -11.84 -0.59
CA GLY A 381 19.22 -11.16 0.62
C GLY A 381 18.35 -9.99 1.04
N PHE A 382 18.61 -9.50 2.24
CA PHE A 382 17.99 -8.27 2.71
C PHE A 382 18.44 -7.11 1.83
N ILE A 383 17.46 -6.25 1.50
CA ILE A 383 17.67 -5.06 0.69
C ILE A 383 18.50 -4.06 1.50
N THR A 384 19.55 -3.52 0.90
CA THR A 384 20.38 -2.46 1.48
C THR A 384 20.27 -1.15 0.72
N ARG A 385 19.72 -1.19 -0.51
CA ARG A 385 19.45 -0.01 -1.31
C ARG A 385 18.25 -0.23 -2.24
N LEU A 386 17.41 0.78 -2.33
CA LEU A 386 16.28 0.86 -3.26
C LEU A 386 16.50 1.98 -4.27
N SER A 387 16.12 1.77 -5.52
CA SER A 387 15.76 2.87 -6.40
C SER A 387 14.34 3.28 -6.07
N LEU A 388 14.18 4.53 -5.66
CA LEU A 388 12.88 5.17 -5.45
C LEU A 388 12.57 6.18 -6.56
N ASP A 389 13.54 6.45 -7.44
CA ASP A 389 13.38 7.29 -8.61
C ASP A 389 12.23 6.75 -9.47
N ASN A 390 11.44 7.64 -10.02
CA ASN A 390 10.23 7.28 -10.77
C ASN A 390 9.24 6.40 -9.98
N LEU A 391 9.25 6.49 -8.65
CA LEU A 391 8.41 5.69 -7.75
C LEU A 391 8.62 4.17 -7.92
N GLU A 392 9.83 3.73 -8.26
CA GLU A 392 10.09 2.31 -8.56
C GLU A 392 9.96 1.37 -7.36
N ASN A 393 10.44 1.79 -6.18
CA ASN A 393 10.59 0.92 -5.02
C ASN A 393 11.29 -0.41 -5.39
N PHE A 394 12.42 -0.33 -6.11
CA PHE A 394 13.09 -1.48 -6.71
C PHE A 394 14.47 -1.73 -6.11
N PRO A 395 14.81 -2.98 -5.70
CA PRO A 395 16.09 -3.30 -5.10
C PRO A 395 17.26 -3.09 -6.06
N THR A 396 18.25 -2.30 -5.65
CA THR A 396 19.49 -2.06 -6.40
C THR A 396 20.73 -2.59 -5.68
N ALA A 397 20.63 -2.88 -4.37
CA ALA A 397 21.66 -3.59 -3.62
C ALA A 397 21.04 -4.48 -2.54
N ILE A 398 21.71 -5.60 -2.27
CA ILE A 398 21.38 -6.55 -1.20
C ILE A 398 22.66 -6.89 -0.42
N GLY A 399 22.54 -7.53 0.73
CA GLY A 399 23.68 -7.95 1.56
C GLY A 399 23.54 -7.57 3.03
N GLY A 400 22.33 -7.20 3.45
CA GLY A 400 22.03 -6.95 4.85
C GLY A 400 22.13 -8.23 5.69
N THR A 401 22.33 -8.05 6.98
CA THR A 401 22.29 -9.08 8.02
C THR A 401 21.18 -8.73 9.02
N GLU A 402 21.01 -9.54 10.05
CA GLU A 402 20.08 -9.26 11.15
C GLU A 402 20.30 -7.89 11.85
N SER A 403 21.49 -7.31 11.70
CA SER A 403 21.84 -5.97 12.23
C SER A 403 21.69 -4.84 11.21
N THR A 404 21.65 -5.17 9.92
CA THR A 404 21.67 -4.19 8.82
C THR A 404 20.55 -4.38 7.80
N TYR A 405 19.57 -5.23 8.07
CA TYR A 405 18.48 -5.50 7.13
C TYR A 405 17.38 -4.43 7.17
N TRP A 406 16.69 -4.28 6.02
CA TRP A 406 15.61 -3.32 5.83
C TRP A 406 14.22 -3.85 6.22
N THR A 407 14.15 -5.05 6.80
CA THR A 407 12.88 -5.79 6.95
C THR A 407 12.12 -5.92 5.63
N SER A 408 12.89 -6.12 4.56
CA SER A 408 12.42 -6.38 3.20
C SER A 408 13.49 -7.20 2.49
N TYR A 409 13.07 -8.22 1.77
CA TYR A 409 13.98 -9.20 1.18
C TYR A 409 13.80 -9.29 -0.33
N PHE A 410 14.87 -9.52 -1.05
CA PHE A 410 14.89 -9.72 -2.50
C PHE A 410 15.25 -11.16 -2.85
N TRP A 411 14.47 -11.75 -3.76
CA TRP A 411 14.70 -13.10 -4.27
C TRP A 411 14.92 -13.07 -5.77
N ASN A 412 16.14 -13.40 -6.19
CA ASN A 412 16.54 -13.61 -7.57
C ASN A 412 17.46 -14.83 -7.66
N SER A 413 16.88 -16.03 -7.83
CA SER A 413 17.62 -17.28 -8.06
C SER A 413 17.72 -17.66 -9.54
N VAL A 414 17.33 -16.76 -10.46
CA VAL A 414 17.35 -17.01 -11.90
C VAL A 414 18.79 -17.17 -12.39
N GLU A 415 19.03 -18.21 -13.18
CA GLU A 415 20.35 -18.55 -13.71
C GLU A 415 20.28 -18.95 -15.18
N GLY A 416 21.21 -18.41 -15.99
CA GLY A 416 21.43 -18.81 -17.37
C GLY A 416 20.25 -18.72 -18.32
N THR A 417 19.21 -17.98 -17.95
CA THR A 417 17.98 -17.86 -18.75
C THR A 417 17.77 -16.43 -19.26
N SER A 418 17.06 -16.32 -20.36
CA SER A 418 16.53 -15.08 -20.88
C SER A 418 15.02 -15.02 -20.61
N GLY A 419 14.37 -13.93 -21.00
CA GLY A 419 12.92 -13.77 -20.95
C GLY A 419 12.47 -12.86 -19.82
N PHE A 420 11.20 -13.01 -19.43
CA PHE A 420 10.53 -12.10 -18.51
C PHE A 420 10.09 -12.83 -17.23
N ARG A 421 10.03 -12.08 -16.14
CA ARG A 421 9.60 -12.57 -14.83
C ARG A 421 8.52 -11.64 -14.28
N VAL A 422 7.51 -12.21 -13.66
CA VAL A 422 6.53 -11.41 -12.89
C VAL A 422 7.17 -10.90 -11.61
N CYS A 423 6.74 -9.72 -11.18
CA CYS A 423 7.05 -9.18 -9.87
C CYS A 423 5.99 -9.63 -8.87
N ARG A 424 6.42 -10.16 -7.72
CA ARG A 424 5.59 -10.40 -6.55
C ARG A 424 6.10 -9.53 -5.42
N ARG A 425 5.23 -8.79 -4.75
CA ARG A 425 5.61 -7.89 -3.66
C ARG A 425 4.98 -8.26 -2.32
N GLY A 426 5.62 -7.83 -1.25
CA GLY A 426 5.10 -7.83 0.10
C GLY A 426 5.45 -9.05 0.95
N GLY A 427 5.71 -10.20 0.34
CA GLY A 427 5.88 -11.46 1.05
C GLY A 427 4.55 -12.16 1.37
N SER A 428 4.61 -13.40 1.83
CA SER A 428 3.47 -14.19 2.29
C SER A 428 3.68 -14.67 3.73
N ALA A 429 2.67 -15.29 4.31
CA ALA A 429 2.77 -15.89 5.64
C ALA A 429 3.91 -16.91 5.77
N TYR A 430 4.29 -17.57 4.67
CA TYR A 430 5.43 -18.48 4.61
C TYR A 430 6.76 -17.77 4.84
N ASP A 431 6.90 -16.53 4.39
CA ASP A 431 8.18 -15.82 4.35
C ASP A 431 8.50 -15.11 5.69
N GLY A 432 7.52 -15.00 6.59
CA GLY A 432 7.69 -14.51 7.95
C GLY A 432 8.44 -13.19 8.05
N GLY A 433 9.56 -13.18 8.76
CA GLY A 433 10.41 -12.01 8.98
C GLY A 433 11.10 -11.44 7.74
N LEU A 434 11.00 -12.12 6.59
CA LEU A 434 11.51 -11.63 5.30
C LEU A 434 10.50 -10.75 4.55
N CYS A 435 9.24 -10.68 5.05
CA CYS A 435 8.20 -9.82 4.47
C CYS A 435 8.47 -8.34 4.74
N GLY A 436 8.07 -7.49 3.81
CA GLY A 436 8.14 -6.03 3.97
C GLY A 436 7.54 -5.31 2.78
N LEU A 437 7.32 -4.00 2.90
CA LEU A 437 6.71 -3.17 1.85
C LEU A 437 7.52 -3.17 0.54
N SER A 438 8.84 -3.34 0.63
CA SER A 438 9.75 -3.37 -0.52
C SER A 438 10.19 -4.79 -0.88
N SER A 439 9.71 -5.83 -0.19
CA SER A 439 10.05 -7.23 -0.52
C SER A 439 9.62 -7.56 -1.93
N LEU A 440 10.56 -8.13 -2.71
CA LEU A 440 10.37 -8.40 -4.12
C LEU A 440 10.90 -9.79 -4.50
N TYR A 441 10.07 -10.55 -5.21
CA TYR A 441 10.39 -11.88 -5.73
C TYR A 441 10.24 -11.88 -7.26
N VAL A 442 11.30 -12.30 -7.97
CA VAL A 442 11.38 -12.24 -9.44
C VAL A 442 11.81 -13.57 -10.08
N ASN A 443 11.63 -14.71 -9.40
CA ASN A 443 12.07 -16.00 -9.91
C ASN A 443 11.14 -16.62 -10.94
N ASN A 444 9.87 -16.25 -10.97
CA ASN A 444 8.82 -16.95 -11.73
C ASN A 444 8.48 -16.25 -13.05
N GLY A 445 8.20 -17.06 -14.08
CA GLY A 445 7.74 -16.58 -15.38
C GLY A 445 6.32 -15.99 -15.34
N VAL A 446 5.92 -15.38 -16.45
CA VAL A 446 4.62 -14.66 -16.55
C VAL A 446 3.38 -15.53 -16.41
N GLY A 447 3.49 -16.83 -16.57
CA GLY A 447 2.40 -17.79 -16.33
C GLY A 447 2.23 -18.23 -14.87
N ASP A 448 2.95 -17.58 -13.94
CA ASP A 448 2.92 -17.96 -12.53
C ASP A 448 1.54 -17.80 -11.91
N ALA A 449 1.11 -18.86 -11.22
CA ALA A 449 -0.12 -18.89 -10.43
C ALA A 449 0.08 -19.84 -9.25
N HIS A 450 -0.19 -19.38 -8.03
CA HIS A 450 0.03 -20.17 -6.83
C HIS A 450 -1.01 -19.84 -5.73
N ALA A 451 -1.31 -20.81 -4.87
CA ALA A 451 -2.28 -20.66 -3.78
C ALA A 451 -1.92 -19.53 -2.78
N ARG A 452 -0.64 -19.21 -2.59
CA ARG A 452 -0.15 -18.13 -1.72
C ARG A 452 0.04 -16.78 -2.43
N VAL A 453 -0.52 -16.65 -3.65
CA VAL A 453 -0.34 -15.47 -4.48
C VAL A 453 -1.70 -14.94 -4.90
N GLY A 454 -2.00 -13.73 -4.51
CA GLY A 454 -3.22 -12.99 -4.83
C GLY A 454 -2.91 -11.64 -5.45
N ALA A 455 -3.89 -10.76 -5.49
CA ALA A 455 -3.73 -9.39 -5.92
C ALA A 455 -4.71 -8.46 -5.19
N ALA A 456 -4.39 -7.17 -5.13
CA ALA A 456 -5.32 -6.12 -4.72
C ALA A 456 -6.02 -5.53 -5.94
N LEU A 457 -7.23 -5.04 -5.79
CA LEU A 457 -7.88 -4.19 -6.79
C LEU A 457 -7.45 -2.76 -6.53
N CYS A 458 -6.77 -2.15 -7.49
CA CYS A 458 -6.29 -0.77 -7.45
C CYS A 458 -7.07 0.12 -8.41
N GLU A 459 -7.17 1.40 -8.10
CA GLU A 459 -7.72 2.40 -9.00
C GLU A 459 -7.02 3.75 -8.84
N ALA A 460 -7.06 4.56 -9.90
CA ALA A 460 -6.77 5.98 -9.84
C ALA A 460 -7.78 6.75 -10.68
N ALA A 461 -8.31 7.84 -10.09
CA ALA A 461 -9.36 8.65 -10.69
C ALA A 461 -8.89 9.45 -11.91
N SER A 462 -7.58 9.60 -12.09
CA SER A 462 -6.98 10.29 -13.23
C SER A 462 -5.65 9.64 -13.62
N GLU A 463 -5.09 10.08 -14.75
CA GLU A 463 -3.78 9.63 -15.22
C GLU A 463 -2.71 9.80 -14.14
N TRP A 464 -1.84 8.81 -14.03
CA TRP A 464 -0.75 8.79 -13.04
C TRP A 464 0.58 8.57 -13.76
N SER A 465 1.26 9.68 -14.06
CA SER A 465 2.58 9.67 -14.67
C SER A 465 3.67 9.23 -13.69
N LEU A 466 4.71 8.60 -14.20
CA LEU A 466 5.95 8.33 -13.48
C LEU A 466 7.01 9.42 -13.70
N ASP A 467 6.77 10.34 -14.62
CA ASP A 467 7.72 11.41 -14.90
C ASP A 467 7.44 12.59 -13.95
N PRO A 468 8.46 13.06 -13.20
CA PRO A 468 8.28 14.18 -12.29
C PRO A 468 8.24 15.51 -13.06
N VAL A 469 7.57 16.49 -12.49
CA VAL A 469 7.45 17.84 -13.02
C VAL A 469 8.27 18.79 -12.18
N TYR A 470 9.08 19.63 -12.79
CA TYR A 470 9.83 20.69 -12.11
C TYR A 470 8.92 21.89 -11.81
N TYR A 471 8.94 22.36 -10.58
CA TYR A 471 8.24 23.57 -10.16
C TYR A 471 9.26 24.63 -9.74
N GLU A 472 9.25 25.78 -10.40
CA GLU A 472 10.17 26.89 -10.12
C GLU A 472 10.02 27.37 -8.67
N ALA A 473 11.15 27.79 -8.07
CA ALA A 473 11.14 28.50 -6.81
C ALA A 473 10.53 29.90 -7.05
N ALA A 474 9.53 30.28 -6.24
CA ALA A 474 8.87 31.57 -6.34
C ALA A 474 9.74 32.71 -5.89
#